data_a7a5bf0a87404c5ef221e1c34c22ecb6
#
_entry.id   a7a5bf0a87404c5ef221e1c34c22ecb6
#
_cell.length_a   1.000
_cell.length_b   1.000
_cell.length_c   1.000
_cell.angle_alpha   90.00
_cell.angle_beta   90.00
_cell.angle_gamma   90.00
#
_symmetry.space_group_name_H-M   'P 1'
#
loop_
_entity.id
_entity.type
_entity.pdbx_description
1 polymer ?
#
loop_
_entity_poly.entity_id
_entity_poly.type
_entity_poly.pdbx_seq_one_letter_code
_entity_poly.pdbx_strand_id
1 'polypeptide(L)'
;MFGEPTMENNVINLEDLDTPIYRIFSLERFSNIIVSRENGLVHPSKWDDPFENFLLKNQAKMTDGTNVSLSQLSASWYGQCWTRNFDSDAMWRIYSHCKDGVRVKTTVRALFSNFYDSADKFASLKYLIGSVEYKQREEIERFLAATTFTDIALGGQPHKFAKSLLIKRSEFSHENEIRLLFHDLKGNHGKNGVAVFPFNWDIILSEVALDPRLTESEFQIEKKKLVALGCTIPITQSKLYKFNPTKIRFD
;
A
#
# COMPACT_ATOMS: atom_id res chain seq x y z
N MET A 1 19.70 -2.09 -27.40
CA MET A 1 19.25 -0.74 -26.95
C MET A 1 18.21 -0.99 -25.88
N PHE A 2 18.56 -0.78 -24.62
CA PHE A 2 17.57 -0.76 -23.56
C PHE A 2 16.85 0.60 -23.67
N GLY A 3 15.53 0.58 -23.91
CA GLY A 3 14.73 1.81 -23.92
C GLY A 3 14.88 2.56 -22.59
N GLU A 4 14.68 3.89 -22.62
CA GLU A 4 14.66 4.67 -21.39
C GLU A 4 13.66 4.08 -20.38
N PRO A 5 14.03 3.97 -19.10
CA PRO A 5 13.13 3.43 -18.09
C PRO A 5 11.89 4.34 -17.94
N THR A 6 10.76 3.86 -18.40
CA THR A 6 9.49 4.56 -18.20
C THR A 6 8.83 4.07 -16.92
N MET A 7 8.03 4.93 -16.29
CA MET A 7 7.30 4.62 -15.07
C MET A 7 6.41 3.36 -15.25
N GLU A 8 5.87 3.14 -16.45
CA GLU A 8 5.01 2.02 -16.79
C GLU A 8 5.71 0.66 -16.64
N ASN A 9 7.02 0.59 -16.85
CA ASN A 9 7.80 -0.63 -16.68
C ASN A 9 7.87 -1.11 -15.20
N ASN A 10 7.53 -0.23 -14.28
CA ASN A 10 7.56 -0.46 -12.84
C ASN A 10 6.16 -0.70 -12.26
N VAL A 11 5.18 -0.90 -13.13
CA VAL A 11 3.80 -1.25 -12.78
C VAL A 11 3.61 -2.76 -12.96
N ILE A 12 3.15 -3.44 -11.91
CA ILE A 12 3.05 -4.90 -11.88
C ILE A 12 1.58 -5.31 -11.72
N ASN A 13 1.07 -6.13 -12.65
CA ASN A 13 -0.30 -6.68 -12.60
C ASN A 13 -1.40 -5.61 -12.50
N LEU A 14 -1.21 -4.46 -13.18
CA LEU A 14 -2.16 -3.35 -13.25
C LEU A 14 -2.28 -2.90 -14.72
N GLU A 15 -3.49 -2.96 -15.25
CA GLU A 15 -3.78 -2.56 -16.65
C GLU A 15 -4.21 -1.09 -16.73
N ASP A 16 -5.02 -0.63 -15.77
CA ASP A 16 -5.53 0.73 -15.72
C ASP A 16 -4.93 1.53 -14.55
N LEU A 17 -4.10 2.51 -14.88
CA LEU A 17 -3.45 3.39 -13.90
C LEU A 17 -4.39 4.47 -13.36
N ASP A 18 -5.51 4.71 -14.00
CA ASP A 18 -6.51 5.69 -13.54
C ASP A 18 -7.56 5.05 -12.61
N THR A 19 -7.39 3.75 -12.33
CA THR A 19 -8.15 3.03 -11.29
C THR A 19 -8.10 3.80 -9.97
N PRO A 20 -9.28 4.15 -9.38
CA PRO A 20 -9.32 4.75 -8.06
C PRO A 20 -8.84 3.77 -6.99
N ILE A 21 -8.04 4.26 -6.08
CA ILE A 21 -7.56 3.52 -4.91
C ILE A 21 -7.79 4.32 -3.63
N TYR A 22 -7.95 3.61 -2.55
CA TYR A 22 -8.35 4.15 -1.26
C TYR A 22 -7.41 3.65 -0.17
N ARG A 23 -7.30 4.42 0.90
CA ARG A 23 -6.60 4.00 2.10
C ARG A 23 -7.30 4.53 3.32
N ILE A 24 -7.47 3.67 4.34
CA ILE A 24 -8.01 4.04 5.65
C ILE A 24 -6.88 4.00 6.67
N PHE A 25 -6.77 5.05 7.47
CA PHE A 25 -5.82 5.17 8.57
C PHE A 25 -6.30 6.21 9.58
N SER A 26 -5.63 6.37 10.73
CA SER A 26 -6.10 7.26 11.79
C SER A 26 -6.07 8.74 11.39
N LEU A 27 -7.02 9.52 11.92
CA LEU A 27 -7.06 10.97 11.78
C LEU A 27 -5.77 11.64 12.26
N GLU A 28 -5.18 11.15 13.35
CA GLU A 28 -3.89 11.62 13.85
C GLU A 28 -2.81 11.50 12.78
N ARG A 29 -2.70 10.32 12.16
CA ARG A 29 -1.73 10.10 11.08
C ARG A 29 -1.99 11.00 9.87
N PHE A 30 -3.24 11.20 9.50
CA PHE A 30 -3.58 12.10 8.40
C PHE A 30 -3.24 13.56 8.74
N SER A 31 -3.51 14.01 9.96
CA SER A 31 -3.11 15.33 10.45
C SER A 31 -1.59 15.55 10.35
N ASN A 32 -0.81 14.52 10.72
CA ASN A 32 0.63 14.56 10.58
C ASN A 32 1.06 14.67 9.10
N ILE A 33 0.42 13.93 8.19
CA ILE A 33 0.69 14.01 6.74
C ILE A 33 0.38 15.41 6.19
N ILE A 34 -0.73 16.03 6.62
CA ILE A 34 -1.07 17.41 6.20
C ILE A 34 0.05 18.38 6.56
N VAL A 35 0.56 18.29 7.78
CA VAL A 35 1.56 19.22 8.32
C VAL A 35 2.96 18.94 7.76
N SER A 36 3.39 17.66 7.79
CA SER A 36 4.75 17.29 7.39
C SER A 36 4.94 17.24 5.88
N ARG A 37 3.87 17.03 5.11
CA ARG A 37 3.89 16.73 3.68
C ARG A 37 4.75 15.50 3.36
N GLU A 38 4.73 14.53 4.23
CA GLU A 38 5.51 13.30 4.14
C GLU A 38 4.61 12.07 4.17
N ASN A 39 4.99 11.05 3.41
CA ASN A 39 4.36 9.74 3.40
C ASN A 39 5.37 8.66 3.77
N GLY A 40 5.00 7.78 4.68
CA GLY A 40 5.85 6.70 5.16
C GLY A 40 5.47 5.36 4.55
N LEU A 41 6.49 4.66 4.03
CA LEU A 41 6.41 3.26 3.67
C LEU A 41 7.07 2.45 4.79
N VAL A 42 6.45 1.34 5.19
CA VAL A 42 6.94 0.52 6.31
C VAL A 42 7.69 -0.70 5.82
N HIS A 43 8.68 -1.13 6.59
CA HIS A 43 9.38 -2.39 6.32
C HIS A 43 8.40 -3.57 6.40
N PRO A 44 8.48 -4.57 5.49
CA PRO A 44 7.55 -5.70 5.47
C PRO A 44 7.46 -6.50 6.77
N SER A 45 8.49 -6.51 7.61
CA SER A 45 8.43 -7.16 8.93
C SER A 45 7.40 -6.56 9.89
N LYS A 46 6.88 -5.36 9.58
CA LYS A 46 5.83 -4.68 10.34
C LYS A 46 4.42 -4.98 9.83
N TRP A 47 4.29 -5.79 8.78
CA TRP A 47 2.99 -6.24 8.30
C TRP A 47 2.45 -7.34 9.20
N ASP A 48 1.14 -7.32 9.46
CA ASP A 48 0.52 -8.17 10.47
C ASP A 48 0.45 -9.64 10.06
N ASP A 49 0.24 -9.94 8.76
CA ASP A 49 0.22 -11.32 8.29
C ASP A 49 1.64 -11.93 8.25
N PRO A 50 1.92 -12.92 9.09
CA PRO A 50 3.22 -13.58 9.10
C PRO A 50 3.56 -14.28 7.79
N PHE A 51 2.58 -14.55 6.92
CA PHE A 51 2.81 -15.16 5.60
C PHE A 51 3.18 -14.14 4.52
N GLU A 52 2.92 -12.86 4.70
CA GLU A 52 3.36 -11.81 3.75
C GLU A 52 4.88 -11.67 3.66
N ASN A 53 5.57 -12.19 4.66
CA ASN A 53 7.03 -12.18 4.76
C ASN A 53 7.63 -13.59 4.62
N PHE A 54 6.91 -14.51 3.97
CA PHE A 54 7.31 -15.91 3.94
C PHE A 54 8.69 -16.13 3.29
N LEU A 55 9.02 -15.39 2.23
CA LEU A 55 10.37 -15.45 1.64
C LEU A 55 11.45 -15.03 2.63
N LEU A 56 11.16 -14.05 3.47
CA LEU A 56 12.11 -13.43 4.39
C LEU A 56 12.39 -14.29 5.63
N LYS A 57 11.46 -15.18 5.95
CA LYS A 57 11.59 -16.13 7.08
C LYS A 57 12.24 -17.45 6.68
N ASN A 58 12.39 -17.69 5.38
CA ASN A 58 13.00 -18.90 4.87
C ASN A 58 14.52 -18.74 4.72
N GLN A 59 15.22 -19.85 4.80
CA GLN A 59 16.63 -19.98 4.48
C GLN A 59 16.77 -20.51 3.05
N ALA A 60 17.60 -19.87 2.25
CA ALA A 60 18.00 -20.44 0.98
C ALA A 60 19.13 -21.43 1.21
N LYS A 61 19.04 -22.62 0.60
CA LYS A 61 20.11 -23.61 0.60
C LYS A 61 20.92 -23.44 -0.67
N MET A 62 22.20 -23.15 -0.53
CA MET A 62 23.14 -23.06 -1.66
C MET A 62 23.42 -24.45 -2.21
N THR A 63 23.96 -24.51 -3.43
CA THR A 63 24.35 -25.78 -4.09
C THR A 63 25.42 -26.56 -3.33
N ASP A 64 26.25 -25.89 -2.53
CA ASP A 64 27.25 -26.48 -1.65
C ASP A 64 26.67 -26.94 -0.29
N GLY A 65 25.36 -26.79 -0.09
CA GLY A 65 24.66 -27.14 1.15
C GLY A 65 24.61 -26.06 2.21
N THR A 66 25.26 -24.91 2.01
CA THR A 66 25.27 -23.77 2.96
C THR A 66 23.90 -23.13 3.04
N ASN A 67 23.41 -22.86 4.27
CA ASN A 67 22.18 -22.11 4.48
C ASN A 67 22.48 -20.59 4.52
N VAL A 68 21.79 -19.84 3.68
CA VAL A 68 21.86 -18.37 3.64
C VAL A 68 20.53 -17.78 4.09
N SER A 69 20.58 -16.88 5.07
CA SER A 69 19.40 -16.16 5.52
C SER A 69 18.97 -15.13 4.46
N LEU A 70 17.71 -15.19 4.05
CA LEU A 70 17.11 -14.21 3.14
C LEU A 70 16.68 -12.92 3.86
N SER A 71 16.79 -12.87 5.18
CA SER A 71 16.37 -11.70 5.97
C SER A 71 17.11 -10.41 5.60
N GLN A 72 18.37 -10.51 5.17
CA GLN A 72 19.15 -9.33 4.74
C GLN A 72 18.64 -8.74 3.40
N LEU A 73 18.09 -9.58 2.51
CA LEU A 73 17.52 -9.11 1.24
C LEU A 73 16.25 -8.28 1.45
N SER A 74 15.53 -8.53 2.54
CA SER A 74 14.34 -7.77 2.89
C SER A 74 14.61 -6.46 3.59
N ALA A 75 15.77 -6.35 4.26
CA ALA A 75 16.11 -5.20 5.09
C ALA A 75 16.06 -3.86 4.33
N SER A 76 16.15 -3.92 3.00
CA SER A 76 16.13 -2.76 2.11
C SER A 76 14.75 -2.49 1.46
N TRP A 77 13.71 -3.27 1.77
CA TRP A 77 12.39 -3.08 1.17
C TRP A 77 11.40 -2.40 2.10
N TYR A 78 10.58 -1.54 1.52
CA TYR A 78 9.51 -0.79 2.20
C TYR A 78 8.25 -0.83 1.36
N GLY A 79 7.10 -0.85 2.00
CA GLY A 79 5.82 -0.90 1.29
C GLY A 79 4.71 -0.15 1.98
N GLN A 80 3.69 0.17 1.20
CA GLN A 80 2.47 0.80 1.66
C GLN A 80 1.27 0.21 0.92
N CYS A 81 0.26 -0.21 1.68
CA CYS A 81 -0.94 -0.85 1.16
C CYS A 81 -2.06 0.16 0.91
N TRP A 82 -2.71 0.01 -0.23
CA TRP A 82 -3.91 0.69 -0.67
C TRP A 82 -4.96 -0.36 -1.06
N THR A 83 -6.21 0.01 -1.19
CA THR A 83 -7.29 -0.91 -1.60
C THR A 83 -8.07 -0.34 -2.79
N ARG A 84 -8.61 -1.22 -3.65
CA ARG A 84 -9.60 -0.82 -4.66
C ARG A 84 -11.01 -0.71 -4.12
N ASN A 85 -11.26 -1.16 -2.89
CA ASN A 85 -12.59 -1.12 -2.30
C ASN A 85 -12.98 0.32 -1.96
N PHE A 86 -14.01 0.82 -2.62
CA PHE A 86 -14.49 2.18 -2.42
C PHE A 86 -14.95 2.43 -0.98
N ASP A 87 -15.82 1.57 -0.46
CA ASP A 87 -16.40 1.73 0.87
C ASP A 87 -16.79 0.35 1.40
N SER A 88 -16.09 -0.15 2.41
CA SER A 88 -16.23 -1.49 2.93
C SER A 88 -16.35 -1.46 4.45
N ASP A 89 -17.39 -2.08 4.99
CA ASP A 89 -17.58 -2.24 6.44
C ASP A 89 -16.36 -2.93 7.09
N ALA A 90 -15.86 -3.99 6.45
CA ALA A 90 -14.69 -4.71 6.94
C ALA A 90 -13.46 -3.80 7.05
N MET A 91 -13.19 -3.00 6.00
CA MET A 91 -12.04 -2.09 5.99
C MET A 91 -12.17 -0.99 7.06
N TRP A 92 -13.38 -0.42 7.25
CA TRP A 92 -13.59 0.54 8.33
C TRP A 92 -13.41 -0.07 9.72
N ARG A 93 -13.86 -1.32 9.92
CA ARG A 93 -13.70 -2.00 11.22
C ARG A 93 -12.25 -2.36 11.51
N ILE A 94 -11.50 -2.80 10.50
CA ILE A 94 -10.10 -3.17 10.65
C ILE A 94 -9.23 -1.93 10.91
N TYR A 95 -9.38 -0.87 10.11
CA TYR A 95 -8.47 0.27 10.12
C TYR A 95 -8.96 1.49 10.89
N SER A 96 -10.19 1.46 11.42
CA SER A 96 -10.82 2.52 12.22
C SER A 96 -11.67 1.93 13.34
N HIS A 97 -11.10 1.03 14.13
CA HIS A 97 -11.84 0.34 15.19
C HIS A 97 -12.37 1.30 16.27
N CYS A 98 -11.68 2.41 16.55
CA CYS A 98 -12.11 3.47 17.46
C CYS A 98 -12.93 4.58 16.80
N LYS A 99 -13.40 4.44 15.56
CA LYS A 99 -14.10 5.46 14.76
C LYS A 99 -13.24 6.71 14.48
N ASP A 100 -11.95 6.58 14.58
CA ASP A 100 -10.96 7.64 14.42
C ASP A 100 -10.29 7.62 13.04
N GLY A 101 -10.86 6.87 12.10
CA GLY A 101 -10.30 6.68 10.78
C GLY A 101 -10.71 7.75 9.78
N VAL A 102 -9.82 7.96 8.84
CA VAL A 102 -10.05 8.72 7.62
C VAL A 102 -9.75 7.85 6.41
N ARG A 103 -10.63 7.88 5.41
CA ARG A 103 -10.38 7.29 4.09
C ARG A 103 -9.97 8.39 3.13
N VAL A 104 -8.86 8.20 2.45
CA VAL A 104 -8.40 9.06 1.35
C VAL A 104 -8.57 8.33 0.02
N LYS A 105 -8.77 9.11 -1.06
CA LYS A 105 -8.90 8.62 -2.44
C LYS A 105 -7.84 9.25 -3.32
N THR A 106 -7.26 8.43 -4.18
CA THR A 106 -6.37 8.84 -5.27
C THR A 106 -6.52 7.89 -6.45
N THR A 107 -5.66 8.01 -7.47
CA THR A 107 -5.50 6.99 -8.51
C THR A 107 -4.11 6.37 -8.43
N VAL A 108 -3.93 5.18 -9.03
CA VAL A 108 -2.62 4.54 -9.15
C VAL A 108 -1.63 5.49 -9.80
N ARG A 109 -2.02 6.14 -10.91
CA ARG A 109 -1.20 7.11 -11.64
C ARG A 109 -0.75 8.27 -10.76
N ALA A 110 -1.68 8.94 -10.10
CA ALA A 110 -1.36 10.11 -9.28
C ALA A 110 -0.43 9.76 -8.12
N LEU A 111 -0.70 8.66 -7.43
CA LEU A 111 0.13 8.17 -6.33
C LEU A 111 1.54 7.83 -6.82
N PHE A 112 1.64 7.04 -7.89
CA PHE A 112 2.92 6.53 -8.37
C PHE A 112 3.76 7.61 -9.02
N SER A 113 3.16 8.53 -9.79
CA SER A 113 3.89 9.67 -10.39
C SER A 113 4.49 10.62 -9.35
N ASN A 114 3.83 10.80 -8.19
CA ASN A 114 4.41 11.59 -7.10
C ASN A 114 5.58 10.88 -6.40
N PHE A 115 5.57 9.55 -6.44
CA PHE A 115 6.55 8.72 -5.73
C PHE A 115 7.77 8.38 -6.60
N TYR A 116 7.57 8.22 -7.92
CA TYR A 116 8.59 7.81 -8.86
C TYR A 116 9.54 8.95 -9.18
N ASP A 117 10.82 8.79 -8.83
CA ASP A 117 11.86 9.76 -9.18
C ASP A 117 12.53 9.35 -10.50
N SER A 118 12.12 9.97 -11.59
CA SER A 118 12.68 9.72 -12.93
C SER A 118 14.15 10.19 -13.08
N ALA A 119 14.63 11.07 -12.20
CA ALA A 119 16.03 11.51 -12.20
C ALA A 119 16.96 10.51 -11.51
N ASP A 120 16.43 9.58 -10.73
CA ASP A 120 17.23 8.50 -10.13
C ASP A 120 17.61 7.46 -11.20
N LYS A 121 18.90 7.34 -11.50
CA LYS A 121 19.42 6.36 -12.48
C LYS A 121 19.06 4.89 -12.17
N PHE A 122 18.63 4.60 -10.95
CA PHE A 122 18.16 3.29 -10.51
C PHE A 122 16.64 3.24 -10.28
N ALA A 123 15.90 4.21 -10.81
CA ALA A 123 14.44 4.30 -10.61
C ALA A 123 13.73 2.99 -10.95
N SER A 124 14.11 2.34 -12.06
CA SER A 124 13.53 1.05 -12.50
C SER A 124 13.73 -0.11 -11.51
N LEU A 125 14.68 -0.01 -10.59
CA LEU A 125 14.96 -1.02 -9.58
C LEU A 125 14.40 -0.66 -8.20
N LYS A 126 14.04 0.60 -7.98
CA LYS A 126 13.69 1.12 -6.66
C LYS A 126 12.20 1.31 -6.46
N TYR A 127 11.52 1.91 -7.42
CA TYR A 127 10.13 2.35 -7.26
C TYR A 127 9.21 1.41 -8.02
N LEU A 128 8.27 0.78 -7.35
CA LEU A 128 7.32 -0.14 -7.96
C LEU A 128 5.93 0.07 -7.38
N ILE A 129 4.92 -0.24 -8.19
CA ILE A 129 3.54 -0.34 -7.74
C ILE A 129 2.91 -1.59 -8.36
N GLY A 130 2.11 -2.31 -7.60
CA GLY A 130 1.51 -3.52 -8.13
C GLY A 130 0.25 -3.97 -7.41
N SER A 131 -0.56 -4.75 -8.13
CA SER A 131 -1.71 -5.45 -7.56
C SER A 131 -1.28 -6.70 -6.83
N VAL A 132 -1.85 -6.92 -5.65
CA VAL A 132 -1.64 -8.15 -4.88
C VAL A 132 -2.35 -9.32 -5.54
N GLU A 133 -1.65 -10.43 -5.69
CA GLU A 133 -2.18 -11.72 -6.10
C GLU A 133 -2.54 -12.54 -4.85
N TYR A 134 -3.79 -12.96 -4.78
CA TYR A 134 -4.26 -13.80 -3.68
C TYR A 134 -4.16 -15.27 -4.06
N LYS A 135 -3.40 -16.04 -3.28
CA LYS A 135 -3.10 -17.45 -3.56
C LYS A 135 -3.49 -18.35 -2.39
N GLN A 136 -3.85 -19.58 -2.72
CA GLN A 136 -3.99 -20.62 -1.72
C GLN A 136 -2.61 -20.98 -1.14
N ARG A 137 -2.60 -21.51 0.07
CA ARG A 137 -1.36 -21.86 0.77
C ARG A 137 -0.46 -22.77 -0.06
N GLU A 138 -1.03 -23.78 -0.69
CA GLU A 138 -0.31 -24.76 -1.52
C GLU A 138 0.34 -24.11 -2.76
N GLU A 139 -0.27 -23.06 -3.29
CA GLU A 139 0.29 -22.29 -4.41
C GLU A 139 1.49 -21.44 -3.96
N ILE A 140 1.40 -20.87 -2.76
CA ILE A 140 2.50 -20.11 -2.15
C ILE A 140 3.68 -21.05 -1.87
N GLU A 141 3.42 -22.23 -1.31
CA GLU A 141 4.44 -23.25 -1.04
C GLU A 141 5.11 -23.74 -2.34
N ARG A 142 4.34 -23.95 -3.42
CA ARG A 142 4.88 -24.29 -4.75
C ARG A 142 5.73 -23.16 -5.34
N PHE A 143 5.26 -21.90 -5.19
CA PHE A 143 6.04 -20.74 -5.63
C PHE A 143 7.39 -20.66 -4.90
N LEU A 144 7.42 -20.92 -3.58
CA LEU A 144 8.64 -21.00 -2.78
C LEU A 144 9.58 -22.10 -3.26
N ALA A 145 9.06 -23.30 -3.44
CA ALA A 145 9.84 -24.46 -3.87
C ALA A 145 10.46 -24.27 -5.28
N ALA A 146 9.78 -23.49 -6.14
CA ALA A 146 10.24 -23.17 -7.49
C ALA A 146 11.17 -21.95 -7.56
N THR A 147 11.34 -21.22 -6.45
CA THR A 147 12.14 -19.99 -6.42
C THR A 147 13.59 -20.31 -6.03
N THR A 148 14.54 -19.97 -6.89
CA THR A 148 15.98 -20.16 -6.63
C THR A 148 16.60 -18.90 -6.01
N PHE A 149 17.73 -19.05 -5.32
CA PHE A 149 18.51 -17.92 -4.81
C PHE A 149 18.96 -16.98 -5.94
N THR A 150 19.35 -17.53 -7.08
CA THR A 150 19.73 -16.76 -8.28
C THR A 150 18.59 -15.85 -8.75
N ASP A 151 17.37 -16.35 -8.70
CA ASP A 151 16.18 -15.57 -9.05
C ASP A 151 15.96 -14.37 -8.14
N ILE A 152 16.29 -14.52 -6.86
CA ILE A 152 16.05 -13.50 -5.84
C ILE A 152 17.21 -12.50 -5.75
N ALA A 153 18.46 -13.01 -5.74
CA ALA A 153 19.65 -12.23 -5.39
C ALA A 153 20.36 -11.64 -6.62
N LEU A 154 20.36 -12.33 -7.74
CA LEU A 154 21.14 -11.94 -8.93
C LEU A 154 20.28 -11.29 -10.04
N GLY A 155 18.99 -11.07 -9.79
CA GLY A 155 18.15 -10.28 -10.68
C GLY A 155 17.95 -10.84 -12.07
N GLY A 156 18.01 -12.17 -12.24
CA GLY A 156 17.78 -12.83 -13.53
C GLY A 156 16.40 -12.54 -14.14
N GLN A 157 15.47 -12.06 -13.31
CA GLN A 157 14.19 -11.48 -13.75
C GLN A 157 13.94 -10.17 -13.00
N PRO A 158 13.77 -9.03 -13.72
CA PRO A 158 13.43 -7.77 -13.08
C PRO A 158 12.18 -7.95 -12.21
N HIS A 159 12.27 -7.45 -10.99
CA HIS A 159 11.16 -7.42 -10.03
C HIS A 159 10.70 -8.75 -9.41
N LYS A 160 11.45 -9.86 -9.54
CA LYS A 160 11.02 -11.15 -8.97
C LYS A 160 10.84 -11.08 -7.44
N PHE A 161 11.75 -10.39 -6.75
CA PHE A 161 11.59 -10.16 -5.31
C PHE A 161 10.37 -9.28 -5.01
N ALA A 162 10.19 -8.17 -5.75
CA ALA A 162 9.01 -7.32 -5.61
C ALA A 162 7.70 -8.08 -5.83
N LYS A 163 7.66 -9.00 -6.81
CA LYS A 163 6.50 -9.86 -7.04
C LYS A 163 6.17 -10.74 -5.84
N SER A 164 7.16 -11.19 -5.08
CA SER A 164 6.90 -11.95 -3.85
C SER A 164 6.24 -11.12 -2.76
N LEU A 165 6.52 -9.81 -2.72
CA LEU A 165 5.85 -8.87 -1.82
C LEU A 165 4.44 -8.48 -2.31
N LEU A 166 4.04 -8.91 -3.49
CA LEU A 166 2.69 -8.77 -4.05
C LEU A 166 1.87 -10.06 -3.96
N ILE A 167 2.31 -11.04 -3.18
CA ILE A 167 1.54 -12.27 -2.92
C ILE A 167 0.99 -12.22 -1.50
N LYS A 168 -0.29 -12.57 -1.36
CA LYS A 168 -0.99 -12.69 -0.08
C LYS A 168 -1.90 -13.92 -0.10
N ARG A 169 -2.22 -14.44 1.08
CA ARG A 169 -3.15 -15.57 1.18
C ARG A 169 -4.57 -15.18 0.73
N SER A 170 -5.29 -16.13 0.15
CA SER A 170 -6.66 -15.93 -0.37
C SER A 170 -7.67 -15.50 0.70
N GLU A 171 -7.44 -15.82 1.97
CA GLU A 171 -8.27 -15.40 3.10
C GLU A 171 -8.35 -13.87 3.25
N PHE A 172 -7.36 -13.15 2.71
CA PHE A 172 -7.28 -11.69 2.71
C PHE A 172 -7.77 -11.03 1.40
N SER A 173 -8.35 -11.82 0.49
CA SER A 173 -8.80 -11.31 -0.82
C SER A 173 -9.82 -10.16 -0.73
N HIS A 174 -10.53 -10.07 0.39
CA HIS A 174 -11.45 -8.97 0.68
C HIS A 174 -10.78 -7.60 0.78
N GLU A 175 -9.46 -7.53 0.95
CA GLU A 175 -8.72 -6.27 1.00
C GLU A 175 -8.49 -5.67 -0.39
N ASN A 176 -8.45 -6.48 -1.45
CA ASN A 176 -8.27 -6.06 -2.85
C ASN A 176 -7.13 -5.05 -3.02
N GLU A 177 -5.93 -5.46 -2.57
CA GLU A 177 -4.80 -4.57 -2.36
C GLU A 177 -4.05 -4.16 -3.63
N ILE A 178 -3.55 -2.93 -3.57
CA ILE A 178 -2.45 -2.41 -4.39
C ILE A 178 -1.32 -2.00 -3.44
N ARG A 179 -0.10 -2.36 -3.76
CA ARG A 179 1.08 -2.02 -2.95
C ARG A 179 2.03 -1.10 -3.69
N LEU A 180 2.36 0.00 -3.03
CA LEU A 180 3.48 0.85 -3.38
C LEU A 180 4.72 0.26 -2.69
N LEU A 181 5.79 -0.02 -3.45
CA LEU A 181 7.01 -0.67 -2.97
C LEU A 181 8.23 0.19 -3.28
N PHE A 182 9.15 0.22 -2.35
CA PHE A 182 10.44 0.91 -2.48
C PHE A 182 11.59 -0.01 -2.08
N HIS A 183 12.61 -0.07 -2.92
CA HIS A 183 13.85 -0.77 -2.65
C HIS A 183 14.97 0.23 -2.33
N ASP A 184 15.34 0.33 -1.07
CA ASP A 184 16.42 1.21 -0.60
C ASP A 184 17.80 0.56 -0.82
N LEU A 185 18.25 0.57 -2.08
CA LEU A 185 19.51 -0.06 -2.50
C LEU A 185 20.76 0.42 -1.72
N LYS A 186 20.69 1.62 -1.15
CA LYS A 186 21.83 2.24 -0.46
C LYS A 186 21.65 2.31 1.06
N GLY A 187 20.49 1.95 1.58
CA GLY A 187 20.16 2.05 3.00
C GLY A 187 20.07 3.48 3.54
N ASN A 188 19.77 4.46 2.68
CA ASN A 188 19.79 5.87 3.04
C ASN A 188 18.41 6.44 3.42
N HIS A 189 17.33 5.77 3.05
CA HIS A 189 15.95 6.24 3.23
C HIS A 189 15.26 5.61 4.44
N GLY A 190 15.61 4.36 4.74
CA GLY A 190 15.00 3.61 5.83
C GLY A 190 15.56 3.98 7.20
N LYS A 191 14.69 4.45 8.12
CA LYS A 191 15.05 4.73 9.50
C LYS A 191 14.02 4.11 10.43
N ASN A 192 14.44 3.31 11.39
CA ASN A 192 13.55 2.62 12.34
C ASN A 192 12.44 1.78 11.63
N GLY A 193 12.75 1.19 10.47
CA GLY A 193 11.81 0.39 9.69
C GLY A 193 10.73 1.21 8.96
N VAL A 194 10.98 2.49 8.71
CA VAL A 194 10.12 3.36 7.89
C VAL A 194 10.99 4.14 6.91
N ALA A 195 10.61 4.17 5.64
CA ALA A 195 11.17 5.06 4.63
C ALA A 195 10.17 6.19 4.37
N VAL A 196 10.64 7.43 4.39
CA VAL A 196 9.79 8.63 4.30
C VAL A 196 10.08 9.35 2.99
N PHE A 197 9.01 9.80 2.32
CA PHE A 197 9.07 10.49 1.03
C PHE A 197 8.21 11.74 1.03
N PRO A 198 8.54 12.76 0.22
CA PRO A 198 7.67 13.90 -0.02
C PRO A 198 6.30 13.45 -0.54
N PHE A 199 5.24 14.08 -0.06
CA PHE A 199 3.88 13.74 -0.43
C PHE A 199 3.03 14.98 -0.64
N ASN A 200 2.81 15.33 -1.90
CA ASN A 200 1.99 16.48 -2.29
C ASN A 200 0.50 16.12 -2.20
N TRP A 201 0.03 15.82 -0.99
CA TRP A 201 -1.31 15.30 -0.72
C TRP A 201 -2.43 16.16 -1.33
N ASP A 202 -2.28 17.46 -1.37
CA ASP A 202 -3.22 18.45 -1.91
C ASP A 202 -3.43 18.33 -3.45
N ILE A 203 -2.47 17.74 -4.15
CA ILE A 203 -2.53 17.48 -5.60
C ILE A 203 -2.94 16.03 -5.86
N ILE A 204 -2.45 15.10 -5.05
CA ILE A 204 -2.57 13.66 -5.28
C ILE A 204 -3.92 13.12 -4.81
N LEU A 205 -4.42 13.61 -3.68
CA LEU A 205 -5.67 13.13 -3.09
C LEU A 205 -6.86 13.90 -3.67
N SER A 206 -7.91 13.19 -4.06
CA SER A 206 -9.13 13.77 -4.63
C SER A 206 -10.32 13.82 -3.66
N GLU A 207 -10.26 13.05 -2.57
CA GLU A 207 -11.33 12.96 -1.57
C GLU A 207 -10.76 12.56 -0.21
N VAL A 208 -11.36 13.12 0.83
CA VAL A 208 -11.19 12.72 2.22
C VAL A 208 -12.57 12.38 2.80
N ALA A 209 -12.74 11.16 3.30
CA ALA A 209 -13.98 10.75 3.95
C ALA A 209 -13.73 10.33 5.39
N LEU A 210 -14.49 10.87 6.33
CA LEU A 210 -14.44 10.48 7.73
C LEU A 210 -15.29 9.23 8.00
N ASP A 211 -15.03 8.59 9.13
CA ASP A 211 -15.68 7.34 9.53
C ASP A 211 -17.22 7.46 9.46
N PRO A 212 -17.92 6.48 8.85
CA PRO A 212 -19.36 6.48 8.71
C PRO A 212 -20.14 6.39 10.04
N ARG A 213 -19.47 5.99 11.13
CA ARG A 213 -20.08 5.79 12.45
C ARG A 213 -20.02 7.02 13.36
N LEU A 214 -19.41 8.12 12.89
CA LEU A 214 -19.42 9.39 13.60
C LEU A 214 -20.83 9.98 13.61
N THR A 215 -21.20 10.60 14.72
CA THR A 215 -22.38 11.47 14.79
C THR A 215 -22.13 12.75 13.97
N GLU A 216 -23.18 13.45 13.59
CA GLU A 216 -23.03 14.72 12.87
C GLU A 216 -22.16 15.73 13.62
N SER A 217 -22.29 15.82 14.95
CA SER A 217 -21.49 16.71 15.78
C SER A 217 -20.00 16.32 15.77
N GLU A 218 -19.69 15.04 15.92
CA GLU A 218 -18.31 14.54 15.86
C GLU A 218 -17.71 14.78 14.46
N PHE A 219 -18.46 14.49 13.39
CA PHE A 219 -18.04 14.77 12.03
C PHE A 219 -17.67 16.24 11.84
N GLN A 220 -18.51 17.16 12.28
CA GLN A 220 -18.25 18.60 12.14
C GLN A 220 -17.03 19.06 12.94
N ILE A 221 -16.79 18.47 14.12
CA ILE A 221 -15.61 18.77 14.94
C ILE A 221 -14.34 18.33 14.19
N GLU A 222 -14.28 17.08 13.73
CA GLU A 222 -13.09 16.56 13.05
C GLU A 222 -12.84 17.25 11.71
N LYS A 223 -13.89 17.54 10.95
CA LYS A 223 -13.81 18.34 9.73
C LYS A 223 -13.18 19.72 9.98
N LYS A 224 -13.65 20.43 11.01
CA LYS A 224 -13.09 21.74 11.38
C LYS A 224 -11.60 21.65 11.74
N LYS A 225 -11.18 20.61 12.48
CA LYS A 225 -9.77 20.38 12.81
C LYS A 225 -8.92 20.22 11.56
N LEU A 226 -9.34 19.38 10.61
CA LEU A 226 -8.60 19.16 9.36
C LEU A 226 -8.51 20.43 8.50
N VAL A 227 -9.61 21.18 8.40
CA VAL A 227 -9.61 22.49 7.69
C VAL A 227 -8.67 23.48 8.38
N ALA A 228 -8.65 23.54 9.71
CA ALA A 228 -7.74 24.41 10.46
C ALA A 228 -6.27 24.03 10.28
N LEU A 229 -5.95 22.75 10.01
CA LEU A 229 -4.62 22.28 9.64
C LEU A 229 -4.25 22.58 8.18
N GLY A 230 -5.16 23.18 7.39
CA GLY A 230 -4.92 23.54 6.00
C GLY A 230 -5.37 22.49 4.97
N CYS A 231 -6.21 21.52 5.33
CA CYS A 231 -6.77 20.57 4.38
C CYS A 231 -7.70 21.29 3.38
N THR A 232 -7.30 21.33 2.12
CA THR A 232 -8.06 21.97 1.02
C THR A 232 -8.92 20.98 0.23
N ILE A 233 -8.76 19.68 0.46
CA ILE A 233 -9.50 18.62 -0.23
C ILE A 233 -10.93 18.57 0.35
N PRO A 234 -11.96 18.27 -0.47
CA PRO A 234 -13.32 18.08 0.01
C PRO A 234 -13.38 16.98 1.09
N ILE A 235 -13.87 17.36 2.28
CA ILE A 235 -14.04 16.45 3.42
C ILE A 235 -15.52 16.07 3.51
N THR A 236 -15.78 14.78 3.38
CA THR A 236 -17.11 14.17 3.44
C THR A 236 -17.19 13.17 4.60
N GLN A 237 -18.38 12.70 4.91
CA GLN A 237 -18.58 11.51 5.73
C GLN A 237 -18.96 10.33 4.82
N SER A 238 -18.39 9.15 5.05
CA SER A 238 -18.83 7.95 4.35
C SER A 238 -20.33 7.72 4.60
N LYS A 239 -21.05 7.36 3.53
CA LYS A 239 -22.51 7.12 3.60
C LYS A 239 -22.85 5.66 3.85
N LEU A 240 -21.89 4.82 4.19
CA LEU A 240 -22.04 3.36 4.30
C LEU A 240 -23.20 2.94 5.21
N TYR A 241 -23.41 3.69 6.30
CA TYR A 241 -24.50 3.41 7.26
C TYR A 241 -25.69 4.36 7.15
N LYS A 242 -25.70 5.23 6.13
CA LYS A 242 -26.81 6.17 5.94
C LYS A 242 -28.00 5.45 5.31
N PHE A 243 -29.03 5.19 6.13
CA PHE A 243 -30.28 4.62 5.68
C PHE A 243 -31.28 5.73 5.36
N ASN A 244 -31.84 5.68 4.15
CA ASN A 244 -32.96 6.52 3.74
C ASN A 244 -34.21 5.64 3.65
N PRO A 245 -35.19 5.80 4.57
CA PRO A 245 -36.41 4.99 4.53
C PRO A 245 -37.18 5.23 3.23
N THR A 246 -37.63 4.14 2.59
CA THR A 246 -38.53 4.19 1.44
C THR A 246 -39.95 3.85 1.88
N LYS A 247 -40.94 4.48 1.20
CA LYS A 247 -42.35 4.16 1.47
C LYS A 247 -42.67 2.80 0.82
N ILE A 248 -43.13 1.88 1.62
CA ILE A 248 -43.69 0.60 1.17
C ILE A 248 -45.19 0.81 0.93
N ARG A 249 -45.70 0.41 -0.23
CA ARG A 249 -47.13 0.35 -0.50
C ARG A 249 -47.59 -1.05 -0.13
N PHE A 250 -48.67 -1.12 0.63
CA PHE A 250 -49.42 -2.34 0.85
C PHE A 250 -50.64 -2.27 -0.07
N ASP A 251 -50.82 -3.28 -0.94
CA ASP A 251 -51.98 -3.47 -1.79
C ASP A 251 -53.06 -4.20 -1.01
#